data_e3839124475106d72852e4b1e518ecc0
#
_entry.id   e3839124475106d72852e4b1e518ecc0
#
_cell.length_a   1.000
_cell.length_b   1.000
_cell.length_c   1.000
_cell.angle_alpha   90.00
_cell.angle_beta   90.00
_cell.angle_gamma   90.00
#
_symmetry.space_group_name_H-M   'P 1'
#
loop_
_entity.id
_entity.type
_entity.pdbx_description
1 polymer ?
#
loop_
_entity_poly.entity_id
_entity_poly.type
_entity_poly.pdbx_seq_one_letter_code
_entity_poly.pdbx_strand_id
1 'polypeptide(L)'
;NPYTTPVYGDWYFAKDEKHTGCVYLNDKAMYEVDSIEACEKAEVYKPSWEQEWSVYKWYAYVEGDETVIYANFRGKDPRKEKVEINVRRECFMPKKEHVDFITLSGFFVEKAATTWAPPAAFQDGMISPHWSYGWIIEDCEITNSKCCGISLGKYYDDENDHYFTRKHIKSPTQMERDAVCRG
;
A
#
# COMPACT_ATOMS: atom_id res chain seq x y z
N ASN A 1 10.04 3.01 7.22
CA ASN A 1 10.75 3.01 5.93
C ASN A 1 10.09 1.99 4.99
N PRO A 2 9.52 2.42 3.84
CA PRO A 2 8.89 1.51 2.88
C PRO A 2 9.77 0.35 2.41
N TYR A 3 11.08 0.56 2.36
CA TYR A 3 12.06 -0.43 1.87
C TYR A 3 12.51 -1.45 2.93
N THR A 4 11.97 -1.38 4.13
CA THR A 4 12.15 -2.37 5.19
C THR A 4 10.81 -2.88 5.74
N THR A 5 9.71 -2.22 5.40
CA THR A 5 8.37 -2.62 5.84
C THR A 5 7.88 -3.77 4.95
N PRO A 6 7.62 -4.95 5.48
CA PRO A 6 7.12 -6.08 4.71
C PRO A 6 5.72 -5.79 4.14
N VAL A 7 5.42 -6.32 2.97
CA VAL A 7 4.11 -6.14 2.29
C VAL A 7 2.95 -6.56 3.18
N TYR A 8 3.13 -7.61 3.95
CA TYR A 8 2.09 -8.17 4.82
C TYR A 8 2.20 -7.73 6.29
N GLY A 9 3.01 -6.71 6.59
CA GLY A 9 3.25 -6.26 7.96
C GLY A 9 3.94 -7.34 8.81
N ASP A 10 3.61 -7.40 10.10
CA ASP A 10 4.25 -8.30 11.07
C ASP A 10 3.63 -9.71 11.12
N TRP A 11 2.92 -10.13 10.10
CA TRP A 11 2.28 -11.44 10.10
C TRP A 11 3.30 -12.56 9.96
N TYR A 12 3.15 -13.60 10.76
CA TYR A 12 4.11 -14.72 10.88
C TYR A 12 4.30 -15.52 9.58
N PHE A 13 3.38 -15.47 8.64
CA PHE A 13 3.50 -16.10 7.32
C PHE A 13 4.03 -15.14 6.25
N ALA A 14 4.15 -13.85 6.56
CA ALA A 14 4.77 -12.86 5.70
C ALA A 14 6.30 -12.87 5.87
N LYS A 15 6.88 -14.03 5.74
CA LYS A 15 8.35 -14.18 5.71
C LYS A 15 8.94 -13.81 4.35
N ASP A 16 8.10 -13.33 3.45
CA ASP A 16 8.55 -12.84 2.18
C ASP A 16 9.35 -11.57 2.37
N GLU A 17 10.48 -11.53 1.77
CA GLU A 17 11.43 -10.43 1.74
C GLU A 17 10.94 -9.23 0.91
N LYS A 18 9.68 -9.26 0.52
CA LYS A 18 9.00 -8.19 -0.23
C LYS A 18 8.65 -7.03 0.69
N HIS A 19 8.89 -5.84 0.17
CA HIS A 19 8.65 -4.59 0.90
C HIS A 19 7.51 -3.79 0.29
N THR A 20 6.99 -2.85 1.06
CA THR A 20 6.01 -1.88 0.55
C THR A 20 6.67 -0.81 -0.31
N GLY A 21 8.01 -0.72 -0.29
CA GLY A 21 8.78 0.08 -1.23
C GLY A 21 8.54 -0.35 -2.68
N CYS A 22 8.69 0.57 -3.60
CA CYS A 22 8.62 0.31 -5.02
C CYS A 22 9.41 1.34 -5.82
N VAL A 23 10.03 0.87 -6.90
CA VAL A 23 10.64 1.71 -7.93
C VAL A 23 9.74 1.69 -9.16
N TYR A 24 9.50 2.86 -9.70
CA TYR A 24 8.68 3.04 -10.92
C TYR A 24 9.54 3.58 -12.05
N LEU A 25 9.31 3.05 -13.22
CA LEU A 25 9.90 3.53 -14.48
C LEU A 25 8.75 3.89 -15.43
N ASN A 26 8.66 5.17 -15.81
CA ASN A 26 7.61 5.67 -16.69
C ASN A 26 6.21 5.28 -16.20
N ASP A 27 5.95 5.58 -14.94
CA ASP A 27 4.71 5.34 -14.21
C ASP A 27 4.36 3.86 -13.95
N LYS A 28 5.23 2.93 -14.35
CA LYS A 28 4.99 1.52 -14.17
C LYS A 28 5.93 0.91 -13.14
N ALA A 29 5.38 0.14 -12.20
CA ALA A 29 6.15 -0.53 -11.14
C ALA A 29 7.14 -1.54 -11.72
N MET A 30 8.38 -1.48 -11.25
CA MET A 30 9.41 -2.48 -11.55
C MET A 30 9.31 -3.66 -10.57
N TYR A 31 9.93 -4.78 -10.93
CA TYR A 31 9.89 -6.00 -10.14
C TYR A 31 10.98 -5.99 -9.06
N GLU A 32 10.56 -6.16 -7.82
CA GLU A 32 11.46 -6.36 -6.69
C GLU A 32 12.13 -7.74 -6.74
N VAL A 33 13.42 -7.78 -6.40
CA VAL A 33 14.19 -9.00 -6.22
C VAL A 33 14.91 -8.98 -4.87
N ASP A 34 15.50 -10.10 -4.48
CA ASP A 34 16.07 -10.36 -3.16
C ASP A 34 17.58 -10.07 -3.06
N SER A 35 18.21 -9.77 -4.18
CA SER A 35 19.67 -9.55 -4.22
C SER A 35 20.11 -8.63 -5.36
N ILE A 36 21.32 -8.07 -5.21
CA ILE A 36 21.97 -7.29 -6.25
C ILE A 36 22.21 -8.17 -7.48
N GLU A 37 22.66 -9.40 -7.30
CA GLU A 37 22.94 -10.34 -8.38
C GLU A 37 21.67 -10.66 -9.19
N ALA A 38 20.54 -10.82 -8.52
CA ALA A 38 19.25 -11.04 -9.21
C ALA A 38 18.81 -9.77 -9.97
N CYS A 39 19.09 -8.58 -9.42
CA CYS A 39 18.83 -7.32 -10.09
C CYS A 39 19.70 -7.16 -11.35
N GLU A 40 20.99 -7.50 -11.27
CA GLU A 40 21.92 -7.43 -12.40
C GLU A 40 21.58 -8.42 -13.51
N LYS A 41 21.30 -9.67 -13.16
CA LYS A 41 20.89 -10.71 -14.12
C LYS A 41 19.58 -10.35 -14.82
N ALA A 42 18.66 -9.73 -14.12
CA ALA A 42 17.38 -9.27 -14.65
C ALA A 42 16.63 -10.35 -15.45
N GLU A 43 16.60 -11.57 -14.92
CA GLU A 43 15.93 -12.70 -15.55
C GLU A 43 14.42 -12.47 -15.69
N VAL A 44 13.83 -12.99 -16.76
CA VAL A 44 12.39 -12.93 -17.00
C VAL A 44 11.65 -13.71 -15.91
N TYR A 45 10.70 -13.09 -15.28
CA TYR A 45 9.79 -13.77 -14.35
C TYR A 45 8.64 -14.43 -15.12
N LYS A 46 8.82 -15.72 -15.44
CA LYS A 46 7.90 -16.49 -16.28
C LYS A 46 6.43 -16.52 -15.79
N PRO A 47 6.14 -16.51 -14.46
CA PRO A 47 4.75 -16.45 -13.99
C PRO A 47 4.07 -15.09 -14.19
N SER A 48 4.81 -14.06 -14.59
CA SER A 48 4.24 -12.74 -14.84
C SER A 48 3.33 -12.74 -16.07
N TRP A 49 2.22 -12.02 -15.99
CA TRP A 49 1.38 -11.67 -17.14
C TRP A 49 2.11 -10.75 -18.13
N GLU A 50 3.09 -9.98 -17.63
CA GLU A 50 3.89 -9.01 -18.37
C GLU A 50 5.36 -9.41 -18.35
N GLN A 51 5.66 -10.56 -18.94
CA GLN A 51 6.99 -11.13 -18.90
C GLN A 51 8.06 -10.18 -19.44
N GLU A 52 7.76 -9.47 -20.52
CA GLU A 52 8.67 -8.49 -21.12
C GLU A 52 9.01 -7.33 -20.16
N TRP A 53 8.05 -6.93 -19.31
CA TRP A 53 8.28 -5.91 -18.30
C TRP A 53 9.02 -6.44 -17.08
N SER A 54 8.92 -7.73 -16.81
CA SER A 54 9.49 -8.36 -15.63
C SER A 54 11.02 -8.34 -15.58
N VAL A 55 11.68 -7.93 -16.64
CA VAL A 55 13.16 -7.74 -16.68
C VAL A 55 13.62 -6.44 -16.02
N TYR A 56 12.71 -5.49 -15.81
CA TYR A 56 13.04 -4.29 -15.05
C TYR A 56 12.98 -4.62 -13.56
N LYS A 57 14.16 -4.76 -12.96
CA LYS A 57 14.33 -5.24 -11.59
C LYS A 57 14.85 -4.14 -10.69
N TRP A 58 14.50 -4.25 -9.42
CA TRP A 58 15.10 -3.42 -8.38
C TRP A 58 15.31 -4.24 -7.10
N TYR A 59 16.27 -3.79 -6.31
CA TYR A 59 16.59 -4.30 -4.98
C TYR A 59 16.94 -3.13 -4.07
N ALA A 60 16.62 -3.22 -2.80
CA ALA A 60 17.00 -2.22 -1.83
C ALA A 60 17.42 -2.86 -0.51
N TYR A 61 18.32 -2.17 0.17
CA TYR A 61 18.67 -2.47 1.55
C TYR A 61 18.88 -1.16 2.33
N VAL A 62 18.86 -1.26 3.65
CA VAL A 62 19.09 -0.12 4.54
C VAL A 62 20.45 -0.29 5.20
N GLU A 63 21.26 0.77 5.13
CA GLU A 63 22.56 0.85 5.76
C GLU A 63 22.61 2.11 6.63
N GLY A 64 22.59 1.93 7.96
CA GLY A 64 22.42 3.02 8.88
C GLY A 64 21.09 3.75 8.69
N ASP A 65 21.16 5.04 8.42
CA ASP A 65 19.98 5.88 8.17
C ASP A 65 19.65 6.03 6.68
N GLU A 66 20.41 5.40 5.82
CA GLU A 66 20.25 5.50 4.37
C GLU A 66 19.59 4.27 3.78
N THR A 67 18.79 4.47 2.74
CA THR A 67 18.26 3.40 1.90
C THR A 67 18.99 3.40 0.58
N VAL A 68 19.69 2.32 0.29
CA VAL A 68 20.38 2.12 -0.98
C VAL A 68 19.50 1.33 -1.92
N ILE A 69 19.24 1.86 -3.10
CA ILE A 69 18.37 1.25 -4.10
C ILE A 69 19.17 0.97 -5.38
N TYR A 70 19.16 -0.28 -5.80
CA TYR A 70 19.67 -0.71 -7.10
C TYR A 70 18.50 -0.92 -8.04
N ALA A 71 18.63 -0.44 -9.26
CA ALA A 71 17.60 -0.65 -10.29
C ALA A 71 18.24 -0.94 -11.65
N ASN A 72 17.77 -1.97 -12.33
CA ASN A 72 18.21 -2.33 -13.66
C ASN A 72 17.23 -1.80 -14.70
N PHE A 73 17.61 -0.74 -15.39
CA PHE A 73 16.79 -0.09 -16.41
C PHE A 73 16.98 -0.66 -17.82
N ARG A 74 17.68 -1.80 -17.94
CA ARG A 74 17.89 -2.50 -19.23
C ARG A 74 18.47 -1.62 -20.33
N GLY A 75 19.46 -0.80 -19.99
CA GLY A 75 20.14 0.08 -20.91
C GLY A 75 19.47 1.43 -21.16
N LYS A 76 18.31 1.70 -20.55
CA LYS A 76 17.74 3.04 -20.52
C LYS A 76 18.54 3.94 -19.59
N ASP A 77 18.74 5.19 -19.97
CA ASP A 77 19.40 6.19 -19.12
C ASP A 77 18.36 6.77 -18.13
N PRO A 78 18.45 6.46 -16.81
CA PRO A 78 17.48 6.90 -15.84
C PRO A 78 17.37 8.44 -15.73
N ARG A 79 18.34 9.17 -16.18
CA ARG A 79 18.29 10.65 -16.21
C ARG A 79 17.39 11.20 -17.32
N LYS A 80 17.01 10.37 -18.28
CA LYS A 80 16.11 10.71 -19.40
C LYS A 80 14.74 10.09 -19.28
N GLU A 81 14.55 9.23 -18.29
CA GLU A 81 13.30 8.52 -18.02
C GLU A 81 12.65 9.09 -16.75
N LYS A 82 11.35 8.91 -16.61
CA LYS A 82 10.65 9.21 -15.37
C LYS A 82 10.89 8.08 -14.38
N VAL A 83 11.81 8.29 -13.44
CA VAL A 83 12.10 7.31 -12.37
C VAL A 83 11.62 7.86 -11.05
N GLU A 84 10.82 7.08 -10.33
CA GLU A 84 10.21 7.47 -9.06
C GLU A 84 10.34 6.35 -8.04
N ILE A 85 10.33 6.73 -6.78
CA ILE A 85 10.25 5.81 -5.63
C ILE A 85 9.13 6.26 -4.70
N ASN A 86 8.43 5.33 -4.10
CA ASN A 86 7.50 5.69 -3.05
C ASN A 86 8.22 5.87 -1.70
N VAL A 87 7.76 6.83 -0.91
CA VAL A 87 8.36 7.13 0.40
C VAL A 87 7.33 7.27 1.51
N ARG A 88 6.03 7.24 1.16
CA ARG A 88 4.92 7.40 2.10
C ARG A 88 3.96 6.23 2.02
N ARG A 89 3.34 5.91 3.14
CA ARG A 89 2.34 4.84 3.22
C ARG A 89 1.00 5.28 2.67
N GLU A 90 0.62 6.51 2.96
CA GLU A 90 -0.68 7.08 2.61
C GLU A 90 -0.50 8.43 1.91
N CYS A 91 -1.51 8.81 1.12
CA CYS A 91 -1.60 10.15 0.53
C CYS A 91 -2.50 11.05 1.39
N PHE A 92 -3.65 10.54 1.79
CA PHE A 92 -4.61 11.24 2.63
C PHE A 92 -5.04 10.34 3.79
N MET A 93 -4.50 10.60 4.96
CA MET A 93 -4.91 9.94 6.20
C MET A 93 -4.79 10.93 7.35
N PRO A 94 -5.87 11.24 8.06
CA PRO A 94 -5.82 12.06 9.25
C PRO A 94 -4.98 11.41 10.34
N LYS A 95 -4.22 12.20 11.08
CA LYS A 95 -3.44 11.70 12.23
C LYS A 95 -4.30 11.31 13.42
N LYS A 96 -5.55 11.80 13.44
CA LYS A 96 -6.53 11.56 14.50
C LYS A 96 -7.78 10.98 13.88
N GLU A 97 -8.45 10.15 14.65
CA GLU A 97 -9.80 9.70 14.35
C GLU A 97 -10.79 10.88 14.38
N HIS A 98 -11.96 10.68 13.78
CA HIS A 98 -13.06 11.66 13.77
C HIS A 98 -12.68 13.04 13.21
N VAL A 99 -11.90 13.05 12.13
CA VAL A 99 -11.72 14.24 11.28
C VAL A 99 -12.78 14.19 10.19
N ASP A 100 -13.98 14.61 10.54
CA ASP A 100 -15.19 14.36 9.78
C ASP A 100 -15.44 15.39 8.67
N PHE A 101 -16.28 15.01 7.70
CA PHE A 101 -16.83 15.88 6.65
C PHE A 101 -15.77 16.50 5.74
N ILE A 102 -14.78 15.71 5.34
CA ILE A 102 -13.76 16.11 4.37
C ILE A 102 -14.21 15.73 2.97
N THR A 103 -14.06 16.64 2.03
CA THR A 103 -14.23 16.36 0.60
C THR A 103 -12.89 16.37 -0.10
N LEU A 104 -12.60 15.29 -0.81
CA LEU A 104 -11.48 15.18 -1.74
C LEU A 104 -12.04 15.12 -3.15
N SER A 105 -11.75 16.13 -3.97
CA SER A 105 -12.30 16.24 -5.32
C SER A 105 -11.22 16.59 -6.33
N GLY A 106 -11.19 15.88 -7.45
CA GLY A 106 -10.31 16.18 -8.58
C GLY A 106 -8.84 15.83 -8.39
N PHE A 107 -8.51 14.89 -7.50
CA PHE A 107 -7.13 14.45 -7.27
C PHE A 107 -6.72 13.27 -8.14
N PHE A 108 -5.48 13.29 -8.61
CA PHE A 108 -4.77 12.12 -9.09
C PHE A 108 -3.88 11.59 -7.95
N VAL A 109 -4.22 10.41 -7.41
CA VAL A 109 -3.58 9.81 -6.23
C VAL A 109 -2.88 8.54 -6.64
N GLU A 110 -1.55 8.49 -6.43
CA GLU A 110 -0.77 7.33 -6.87
C GLU A 110 0.43 7.01 -5.99
N LYS A 111 0.93 5.78 -6.15
CA LYS A 111 2.28 5.34 -5.73
C LYS A 111 2.54 5.42 -4.24
N ALA A 112 1.54 5.17 -3.39
CA ALA A 112 1.78 5.03 -1.96
C ALA A 112 2.14 3.59 -1.55
N ALA A 113 2.95 3.49 -0.50
CA ALA A 113 3.52 2.25 0.01
C ALA A 113 2.59 1.58 1.04
N THR A 114 1.33 1.40 0.70
CA THR A 114 0.34 0.77 1.59
C THR A 114 0.70 -0.68 1.91
N THR A 115 0.50 -1.10 3.15
CA THR A 115 0.68 -2.50 3.57
C THR A 115 -0.62 -3.28 3.41
N TRP A 116 -0.52 -4.58 3.12
CA TRP A 116 -1.65 -5.47 3.23
C TRP A 116 -1.93 -5.79 4.71
N ALA A 117 -3.19 -5.89 5.04
CA ALA A 117 -3.63 -6.42 6.31
C ALA A 117 -4.66 -7.53 6.09
N PRO A 118 -4.77 -8.51 7.00
CA PRO A 118 -5.78 -9.56 6.88
C PRO A 118 -7.20 -8.99 7.00
N PRO A 119 -8.21 -9.73 6.51
CA PRO A 119 -9.59 -9.23 6.47
C PRO A 119 -10.15 -8.74 7.79
N ALA A 120 -9.57 -9.21 8.89
CA ALA A 120 -10.00 -8.85 10.23
C ALA A 120 -9.28 -7.62 10.81
N ALA A 121 -8.19 -7.19 10.24
CA ALA A 121 -7.41 -6.05 10.71
C ALA A 121 -7.71 -4.79 9.90
N PHE A 122 -7.30 -3.65 10.45
CA PHE A 122 -7.38 -2.40 9.73
C PHE A 122 -6.47 -2.43 8.51
N GLN A 123 -7.03 -2.10 7.35
CA GLN A 123 -6.31 -2.01 6.09
C GLN A 123 -6.10 -0.56 5.72
N ASP A 124 -4.84 -0.09 5.67
CA ASP A 124 -4.52 1.24 5.16
C ASP A 124 -4.75 1.31 3.65
N GLY A 125 -5.35 2.40 3.20
CA GLY A 125 -5.42 2.77 1.79
C GLY A 125 -4.56 4.00 1.50
N MET A 126 -4.35 4.32 0.23
CA MET A 126 -3.77 5.60 -0.14
C MET A 126 -4.63 6.77 0.33
N ILE A 127 -5.94 6.58 0.32
CA ILE A 127 -6.92 7.44 0.97
C ILE A 127 -7.58 6.63 2.08
N SER A 128 -7.47 7.10 3.32
CA SER A 128 -8.05 6.46 4.49
C SER A 128 -8.68 7.52 5.39
N PRO A 129 -10.00 7.54 5.55
CA PRO A 129 -10.69 8.45 6.47
C PRO A 129 -10.31 8.29 7.93
N HIS A 130 -9.72 7.16 8.34
CA HIS A 130 -9.25 6.91 9.69
C HIS A 130 -10.37 7.07 10.74
N TRP A 131 -11.41 6.23 10.63
CA TRP A 131 -12.60 6.24 11.50
C TRP A 131 -13.31 7.59 11.57
N SER A 132 -13.36 8.30 10.44
CA SER A 132 -14.07 9.56 10.30
C SER A 132 -15.36 9.38 9.52
N TYR A 133 -16.27 10.35 9.64
CA TYR A 133 -17.60 10.33 8.99
C TYR A 133 -17.68 11.32 7.84
N GLY A 134 -18.57 11.03 6.91
CA GLY A 134 -19.01 11.99 5.91
C GLY A 134 -17.92 12.47 4.97
N TRP A 135 -16.93 11.65 4.74
CA TRP A 135 -15.95 11.93 3.69
C TRP A 135 -16.58 11.73 2.33
N ILE A 136 -16.30 12.66 1.43
CA ILE A 136 -16.68 12.58 0.03
C ILE A 136 -15.39 12.48 -0.79
N ILE A 137 -15.29 11.44 -1.60
CA ILE A 137 -14.17 11.23 -2.53
C ILE A 137 -14.79 11.19 -3.91
N GLU A 138 -14.58 12.23 -4.70
CA GLU A 138 -15.23 12.40 -5.98
C GLU A 138 -14.25 12.91 -7.04
N ASP A 139 -14.50 12.58 -8.30
CA ASP A 139 -13.71 13.00 -9.44
C ASP A 139 -12.19 12.73 -9.28
N CYS A 140 -11.86 11.67 -8.54
CA CYS A 140 -10.48 11.28 -8.25
C CYS A 140 -10.06 10.08 -9.09
N GLU A 141 -8.82 10.10 -9.58
CA GLU A 141 -8.16 8.94 -10.14
C GLU A 141 -7.17 8.36 -9.14
N ILE A 142 -7.31 7.07 -8.81
CA ILE A 142 -6.50 6.39 -7.79
C ILE A 142 -5.85 5.18 -8.40
N THR A 143 -4.53 5.17 -8.47
CA THR A 143 -3.77 4.15 -9.19
C THR A 143 -2.44 3.80 -8.52
N ASN A 144 -1.85 2.67 -8.92
CA ASN A 144 -0.52 2.26 -8.47
C ASN A 144 -0.33 2.20 -6.95
N SER A 145 -1.37 1.85 -6.19
CA SER A 145 -1.20 1.50 -4.79
C SER A 145 -0.41 0.20 -4.66
N LYS A 146 0.46 0.10 -3.67
CA LYS A 146 1.14 -1.17 -3.38
C LYS A 146 0.15 -2.25 -2.95
N CYS A 147 -0.89 -1.88 -2.24
CA CYS A 147 -1.95 -2.79 -1.81
C CYS A 147 -3.35 -2.19 -2.01
N CYS A 148 -3.79 -1.28 -1.15
CA CYS A 148 -5.16 -0.77 -1.16
C CYS A 148 -5.21 0.70 -1.61
N GLY A 149 -6.09 1.01 -2.58
CA GLY A 149 -6.29 2.39 -3.06
C GLY A 149 -7.06 3.23 -2.04
N ILE A 150 -8.26 2.79 -1.69
CA ILE A 150 -9.11 3.46 -0.69
C ILE A 150 -9.47 2.44 0.39
N SER A 151 -9.35 2.85 1.64
CA SER A 151 -9.86 2.11 2.77
C SER A 151 -10.73 3.04 3.60
N LEU A 152 -12.00 2.75 3.66
CA LEU A 152 -12.93 3.51 4.49
C LEU A 152 -12.70 3.28 5.99
N GLY A 153 -11.88 2.28 6.31
CA GLY A 153 -11.59 1.90 7.67
C GLY A 153 -12.67 1.02 8.28
N LYS A 154 -12.43 0.66 9.50
CA LYS A 154 -13.40 0.00 10.36
C LYS A 154 -13.59 0.89 11.56
N TYR A 155 -14.80 0.89 12.08
CA TYR A 155 -15.05 1.47 13.38
C TYR A 155 -14.37 0.56 14.41
N TYR A 156 -13.33 1.06 15.03
CA TYR A 156 -12.65 0.38 16.14
C TYR A 156 -13.09 1.04 17.45
N ASP A 157 -13.97 0.36 18.14
CA ASP A 157 -14.40 0.72 19.45
C ASP A 157 -14.58 -0.58 20.22
N ASP A 158 -13.92 -0.72 21.33
CA ASP A 158 -13.96 -1.92 22.17
C ASP A 158 -15.38 -2.30 22.57
N GLU A 159 -16.29 -1.32 22.61
CA GLU A 159 -17.70 -1.54 22.89
C GLU A 159 -18.53 -1.88 21.64
N ASN A 160 -18.14 -1.40 20.48
CA ASN A 160 -18.92 -1.47 19.23
C ASN A 160 -18.24 -2.23 18.09
N ASP A 161 -16.98 -2.59 18.20
CA ASP A 161 -16.31 -3.46 17.22
C ASP A 161 -16.68 -4.93 17.45
N HIS A 162 -17.85 -5.28 17.01
CA HIS A 162 -18.43 -6.61 17.22
C HIS A 162 -17.99 -7.66 16.21
N TYR A 163 -17.26 -7.25 15.21
CA TYR A 163 -16.72 -8.18 14.20
C TYR A 163 -15.61 -9.07 14.76
N PHE A 164 -14.91 -8.61 15.78
CA PHE A 164 -13.70 -9.27 16.27
C PHE A 164 -13.80 -9.79 17.70
N THR A 165 -14.71 -9.27 18.46
CA THR A 165 -14.93 -9.80 19.78
C THR A 165 -16.04 -10.86 19.71
N ARG A 166 -15.66 -12.13 19.76
CA ARG A 166 -16.61 -13.23 19.97
C ARG A 166 -17.46 -13.07 21.25
N LYS A 167 -17.26 -12.01 21.98
CA LYS A 167 -17.93 -11.74 23.25
C LYS A 167 -19.34 -11.16 23.08
N HIS A 168 -19.63 -10.51 21.95
CA HIS A 168 -20.90 -9.87 21.71
C HIS A 168 -21.41 -10.21 20.31
N ILE A 169 -22.17 -11.31 20.20
CA ILE A 169 -22.85 -11.65 18.96
C ILE A 169 -24.10 -10.76 18.86
N LYS A 170 -24.04 -9.77 18.00
CA LYS A 170 -25.22 -8.95 17.64
C LYS A 170 -25.92 -9.53 16.42
N SER A 171 -27.16 -9.11 16.23
CA SER A 171 -27.89 -9.44 15.01
C SER A 171 -27.19 -8.83 13.78
N PRO A 172 -27.31 -9.46 12.58
CA PRO A 172 -26.74 -8.90 11.35
C PRO A 172 -27.07 -7.42 11.14
N THR A 173 -28.32 -7.03 11.38
CA THR A 173 -28.76 -5.63 11.25
C THR A 173 -28.07 -4.68 12.23
N GLN A 174 -27.80 -5.16 13.44
CA GLN A 174 -27.05 -4.37 14.41
C GLN A 174 -25.57 -4.29 14.03
N MET A 175 -25.04 -5.37 13.50
CA MET A 175 -23.68 -5.40 12.96
C MET A 175 -23.52 -4.43 11.78
N GLU A 176 -24.50 -4.34 10.90
CA GLU A 176 -24.50 -3.38 9.79
C GLU A 176 -24.51 -1.93 10.28
N ARG A 177 -25.12 -1.64 11.39
CA ARG A 177 -25.14 -0.29 11.97
C ARG A 177 -23.88 0.06 12.76
N ASP A 178 -23.36 -0.91 13.46
CA ASP A 178 -22.23 -0.70 14.38
C ASP A 178 -20.88 -0.95 13.68
N ALA A 179 -20.90 -1.90 12.74
CA ALA A 179 -19.70 -2.20 12.04
C ALA A 179 -19.57 -1.26 10.86
N VAL A 180 -18.57 -0.66 10.87
CA VAL A 180 -17.78 -0.77 9.87
C VAL A 180 -17.64 0.34 8.96
N CYS A 181 -17.77 0.59 8.07
CA CYS A 181 -17.59 1.56 7.03
C CYS A 181 -18.43 2.78 7.32
N ARG A 182 -17.99 3.51 8.28
CA ARG A 182 -18.43 4.88 8.45
C ARG A 182 -17.39 5.76 7.77
N GLY A 183 -17.28 5.61 6.44
CA GLY A 183 -16.60 6.54 5.59
C GLY A 183 -17.58 7.56 5.06
#